data_10c4d1a042307d0eaff27724679ba708
#
_entry.id   10c4d1a042307d0eaff27724679ba708
#
_cell.length_a   1.000
_cell.length_b   1.000
_cell.length_c   1.000
_cell.angle_alpha   90.00
_cell.angle_beta   90.00
_cell.angle_gamma   90.00
#
_symmetry.space_group_name_H-M   'P 1'
#
loop_
_entity.id
_entity.type
_entity.pdbx_description
1 polymer ?
#
loop_
_entity_poly.entity_id
_entity_poly.type
_entity_poly.pdbx_seq_one_letter_code
_entity_poly.pdbx_strand_id
1 'polypeptide(L)'
;MSQHFVAQIIFNELYDNIKKTTQIPMMNILLMGATGVGKSSLINALFGKEIAKAGVGEPITQHLEKYIDEQKGLILWDTKGIEAKDYHDTMQSIKKEMEDSFKTLDEKEAIDVAYLCVKETSGRIQERELLSFTKSWNIPTIVVFTNTQEKAGEAFVQETKEIIDEEWGFKGFIKAYARVNSVAFSFRGIEVPIEGLKELVAETEKCLSDAEKNKRRHFLSIQKVKIQERKQAMIEECKNIIHVASGAAGAAGLIPIPFSDALAIAPIQAGMIYKMNDAFGMDLDKSVAASLVAGLLSVTAVAQVGRTLVNGFLKFIPIVGSVAGGATAAVITEGIGFAYLKVLEKCFNDETGEVELPDEVGMIISLFKENYLNLDTIKKLTQ
;
A
#
# COMPACT_ATOMS: atom_id res chain seq x y z
N MET A 1 7.50 -36.53 -13.91
CA MET A 1 7.96 -35.15 -13.59
C MET A 1 7.67 -34.88 -12.12
N SER A 2 8.58 -34.27 -11.39
CA SER A 2 8.31 -33.91 -9.99
C SER A 2 7.24 -32.81 -9.94
N GLN A 3 6.38 -32.84 -8.92
CA GLN A 3 5.35 -31.81 -8.74
C GLN A 3 5.93 -30.40 -8.63
N HIS A 4 7.15 -30.28 -8.10
CA HIS A 4 7.95 -29.06 -8.06
C HIS A 4 8.19 -28.48 -9.46
N PHE A 5 8.59 -29.33 -10.43
CA PHE A 5 8.85 -28.91 -11.80
C PHE A 5 7.57 -28.45 -12.52
N VAL A 6 6.46 -29.13 -12.29
CA VAL A 6 5.16 -28.75 -12.85
C VAL A 6 4.68 -27.42 -12.26
N ALA A 7 4.79 -27.22 -10.96
CA ALA A 7 4.42 -25.96 -10.30
C ALA A 7 5.27 -24.77 -10.81
N GLN A 8 6.57 -24.99 -11.07
CA GLN A 8 7.47 -23.96 -11.59
C GLN A 8 7.14 -23.58 -13.05
N ILE A 9 6.79 -24.56 -13.90
CA ILE A 9 6.35 -24.27 -15.27
C ILE A 9 5.06 -23.46 -15.26
N ILE A 10 4.06 -23.91 -14.50
CA ILE A 10 2.77 -23.22 -14.38
C ILE A 10 2.97 -21.80 -13.87
N PHE A 11 3.81 -21.61 -12.84
CA PHE A 11 4.09 -20.28 -12.33
C PHE A 11 4.76 -19.40 -13.37
N ASN A 12 5.75 -19.89 -14.11
CA ASN A 12 6.45 -19.13 -15.13
C ASN A 12 5.52 -18.66 -16.26
N GLU A 13 4.58 -19.51 -16.67
CA GLU A 13 3.59 -19.16 -17.69
C GLU A 13 2.56 -18.14 -17.19
N LEU A 14 2.24 -18.20 -15.91
CA LEU A 14 1.20 -17.35 -15.30
C LEU A 14 1.74 -16.06 -14.68
N TYR A 15 3.03 -16.00 -14.38
CA TYR A 15 3.64 -14.87 -13.66
C TYR A 15 3.29 -13.53 -14.29
N ASP A 16 3.48 -13.40 -15.59
CA ASP A 16 3.23 -12.15 -16.30
C ASP A 16 1.72 -11.81 -16.35
N ASN A 17 0.87 -12.84 -16.39
CA ASN A 17 -0.57 -12.67 -16.35
C ASN A 17 -1.04 -12.30 -14.93
N ILE A 18 -0.50 -12.94 -13.89
CA ILE A 18 -0.81 -12.62 -12.50
C ILE A 18 -0.39 -11.20 -12.20
N LYS A 19 0.82 -10.79 -12.60
CA LYS A 19 1.32 -9.43 -12.40
C LYS A 19 0.43 -8.38 -13.11
N LYS A 20 -0.02 -8.65 -14.32
CA LYS A 20 -0.90 -7.76 -15.09
C LYS A 20 -2.33 -7.69 -14.53
N THR A 21 -2.84 -8.77 -13.95
CA THR A 21 -4.20 -8.83 -13.40
C THR A 21 -4.30 -8.42 -11.94
N THR A 22 -3.18 -8.28 -11.25
CA THR A 22 -3.15 -7.77 -9.90
C THR A 22 -3.36 -6.26 -9.94
N GLN A 23 -4.59 -5.80 -9.75
CA GLN A 23 -4.90 -4.38 -9.61
C GLN A 23 -4.59 -3.99 -8.15
N ILE A 24 -3.44 -3.35 -7.96
CA ILE A 24 -3.12 -2.70 -6.69
C ILE A 24 -4.00 -1.44 -6.61
N PRO A 25 -4.69 -1.18 -5.48
CA PRO A 25 -5.36 0.09 -5.28
C PRO A 25 -4.36 1.23 -5.46
N MET A 26 -4.73 2.28 -6.19
CA MET A 26 -3.87 3.44 -6.38
C MET A 26 -4.23 4.51 -5.38
N MET A 27 -3.24 4.99 -4.62
CA MET A 27 -3.36 6.15 -3.75
C MET A 27 -2.87 7.40 -4.49
N ASN A 28 -3.74 8.38 -4.67
CA ASN A 28 -3.46 9.59 -5.42
C ASN A 28 -3.30 10.79 -4.46
N ILE A 29 -2.10 11.36 -4.40
CA ILE A 29 -1.78 12.48 -3.51
C ILE A 29 -1.37 13.69 -4.35
N LEU A 30 -2.03 14.82 -4.13
CA LEU A 30 -1.67 16.09 -4.72
C LEU A 30 -0.76 16.88 -3.76
N LEU A 31 0.42 17.25 -4.22
CA LEU A 31 1.39 18.06 -3.49
C LEU A 31 1.37 19.49 -4.03
N MET A 32 1.08 20.43 -3.17
CA MET A 32 1.01 21.85 -3.51
C MET A 32 1.96 22.67 -2.65
N GLY A 33 2.42 23.77 -3.18
CA GLY A 33 3.28 24.71 -2.46
C GLY A 33 4.51 25.13 -3.27
N ALA A 34 5.19 26.19 -2.82
CA ALA A 34 6.33 26.79 -3.50
C ALA A 34 7.53 25.85 -3.64
N THR A 35 8.49 26.22 -4.49
CA THR A 35 9.77 25.50 -4.57
C THR A 35 10.53 25.59 -3.27
N GLY A 36 11.13 24.45 -2.83
CA GLY A 36 11.97 24.41 -1.64
C GLY A 36 11.22 24.43 -0.32
N VAL A 37 9.88 24.31 -0.31
CA VAL A 37 9.10 24.21 0.93
C VAL A 37 9.15 22.80 1.58
N GLY A 38 9.85 21.83 0.98
CA GLY A 38 10.04 20.52 1.58
C GLY A 38 9.09 19.42 1.10
N LYS A 39 8.34 19.60 0.01
CA LYS A 39 7.43 18.59 -0.57
C LYS A 39 8.10 17.23 -0.78
N SER A 40 9.21 17.20 -1.50
CA SER A 40 9.95 15.95 -1.78
C SER A 40 10.51 15.31 -0.50
N SER A 41 10.97 16.11 0.47
CA SER A 41 11.44 15.59 1.77
C SER A 41 10.30 14.95 2.55
N LEU A 42 9.11 15.57 2.52
CA LEU A 42 7.91 15.04 3.16
C LEU A 42 7.52 13.68 2.56
N ILE A 43 7.45 13.58 1.24
CA ILE A 43 7.09 12.33 0.55
C ILE A 43 8.11 11.23 0.82
N ASN A 44 9.39 11.55 0.78
CA ASN A 44 10.44 10.59 1.09
C ASN A 44 10.37 10.11 2.54
N ALA A 45 9.97 10.96 3.47
CA ALA A 45 9.77 10.56 4.87
C ALA A 45 8.52 9.69 5.07
N LEU A 46 7.45 9.96 4.33
CA LEU A 46 6.20 9.20 4.43
C LEU A 46 6.29 7.82 3.77
N PHE A 47 6.88 7.73 2.57
CA PHE A 47 6.80 6.54 1.71
C PHE A 47 8.17 5.89 1.41
N GLY A 48 9.26 6.47 1.90
CA GLY A 48 10.63 5.97 1.73
C GLY A 48 11.45 6.76 0.72
N LYS A 49 12.77 6.63 0.83
CA LYS A 49 13.73 7.34 -0.03
C LYS A 49 13.53 6.90 -1.50
N GLU A 50 13.63 7.87 -2.40
CA GLU A 50 13.67 7.72 -3.86
C GLU A 50 12.35 7.82 -4.63
N ILE A 51 11.18 7.92 -4.01
CA ILE A 51 9.93 8.10 -4.77
C ILE A 51 10.00 9.36 -5.64
N ALA A 52 10.51 10.46 -5.09
CA ALA A 52 10.73 11.70 -5.85
C ALA A 52 11.90 11.63 -6.85
N LYS A 53 12.70 10.54 -6.85
CA LYS A 53 13.82 10.32 -7.77
C LYS A 53 13.63 9.12 -8.71
N ALA A 54 12.88 8.10 -8.28
CA ALA A 54 12.70 6.84 -8.99
C ALA A 54 11.52 6.88 -9.97
N GLY A 55 10.53 7.72 -9.74
CA GLY A 55 9.49 7.97 -10.72
C GLY A 55 10.08 8.78 -11.87
N VAL A 56 10.01 8.29 -13.09
CA VAL A 56 10.16 9.13 -14.27
C VAL A 56 8.97 10.06 -14.23
N GLY A 57 9.18 11.29 -13.70
CA GLY A 57 8.15 12.32 -13.65
C GLY A 57 7.77 12.65 -15.08
N GLU A 58 6.55 12.36 -15.44
CA GLU A 58 6.00 12.82 -16.71
C GLU A 58 5.50 14.25 -16.50
N PRO A 59 6.07 15.25 -17.17
CA PRO A 59 5.51 16.60 -17.14
C PRO A 59 4.14 16.56 -17.83
N ILE A 60 3.10 16.75 -17.03
CA ILE A 60 1.73 16.84 -17.56
C ILE A 60 1.52 18.23 -18.15
N THR A 61 2.05 19.25 -17.48
CA THR A 61 2.02 20.64 -17.92
C THR A 61 3.33 21.34 -17.54
N GLN A 62 3.43 22.64 -17.80
CA GLN A 62 4.59 23.43 -17.38
C GLN A 62 4.76 23.44 -15.86
N HIS A 63 3.64 23.35 -15.10
CA HIS A 63 3.63 23.52 -13.63
C HIS A 63 3.11 22.30 -12.87
N LEU A 64 2.79 21.19 -13.55
CA LEU A 64 2.30 19.97 -12.93
C LEU A 64 3.10 18.76 -13.41
N GLU A 65 3.65 17.99 -12.48
CA GLU A 65 4.31 16.71 -12.72
C GLU A 65 3.54 15.58 -12.07
N LYS A 66 3.54 14.43 -12.73
CA LYS A 66 2.95 13.19 -12.23
C LYS A 66 4.04 12.14 -12.07
N TYR A 67 4.14 11.56 -10.89
CA TYR A 67 5.03 10.46 -10.56
C TYR A 67 4.19 9.23 -10.23
N ILE A 68 4.50 8.09 -10.85
CA ILE A 68 3.79 6.84 -10.64
C ILE A 68 4.76 5.82 -10.07
N ASP A 69 4.44 5.27 -8.91
CA ASP A 69 5.09 4.10 -8.33
C ASP A 69 4.09 2.94 -8.38
N GLU A 70 4.14 2.16 -9.47
CA GLU A 70 3.24 1.03 -9.68
C GLU A 70 3.41 -0.06 -8.63
N GLN A 71 4.62 -0.22 -8.09
CA GLN A 71 4.90 -1.24 -7.07
C GLN A 71 4.21 -0.90 -5.76
N LYS A 72 4.23 0.38 -5.39
CA LYS A 72 3.53 0.85 -4.19
C LYS A 72 2.07 1.19 -4.41
N GLY A 73 1.60 1.23 -5.66
CA GLY A 73 0.27 1.74 -5.96
C GLY A 73 0.11 3.21 -5.54
N LEU A 74 1.10 4.05 -5.82
CA LEU A 74 1.13 5.45 -5.44
C LEU A 74 1.27 6.35 -6.66
N ILE A 75 0.38 7.33 -6.78
CA ILE A 75 0.49 8.40 -7.75
C ILE A 75 0.66 9.72 -6.99
N LEU A 76 1.71 10.43 -7.30
CA LEU A 76 1.97 11.76 -6.79
C LEU A 76 1.81 12.78 -7.89
N TRP A 77 1.02 13.81 -7.62
CA TRP A 77 0.85 14.97 -8.44
C TRP A 77 1.57 16.12 -7.75
N ASP A 78 2.65 16.64 -8.34
CA ASP A 78 3.45 17.71 -7.74
C ASP A 78 3.32 19.01 -8.56
N THR A 79 2.90 20.08 -7.89
CA THR A 79 2.96 21.41 -8.49
C THR A 79 4.39 21.89 -8.52
N LYS A 80 4.94 22.08 -9.75
CA LYS A 80 6.27 22.66 -9.92
C LYS A 80 6.34 24.06 -9.36
N GLY A 81 7.45 24.31 -8.77
CA GLY A 81 7.83 25.52 -8.06
C GLY A 81 7.32 26.83 -8.60
N ILE A 82 6.60 27.49 -7.76
CA ILE A 82 6.15 28.83 -7.95
C ILE A 82 7.29 29.74 -7.51
N GLU A 83 7.92 30.38 -8.47
CA GLU A 83 8.93 31.40 -8.15
C GLU A 83 8.26 32.74 -7.82
N ALA A 84 8.83 33.45 -6.85
CA ALA A 84 8.21 34.60 -6.23
C ALA A 84 7.98 35.85 -7.14
N LYS A 85 8.48 35.86 -8.36
CA LYS A 85 8.47 37.07 -9.19
C LYS A 85 7.15 37.37 -9.91
N ASP A 86 6.38 36.31 -10.28
CA ASP A 86 5.11 36.50 -11.01
C ASP A 86 4.02 35.59 -10.36
N TYR A 87 3.94 35.65 -9.04
CA TYR A 87 3.21 34.70 -8.23
C TYR A 87 1.72 34.60 -8.59
N HIS A 88 1.05 35.73 -8.76
CA HIS A 88 -0.40 35.75 -8.99
C HIS A 88 -0.79 35.17 -10.35
N ASP A 89 -0.09 35.60 -11.42
CA ASP A 89 -0.37 35.11 -12.77
C ASP A 89 0.03 33.64 -12.92
N THR A 90 1.13 33.23 -12.28
CA THR A 90 1.56 31.82 -12.21
C THR A 90 0.54 30.97 -11.48
N MET A 91 -0.04 31.45 -10.38
CA MET A 91 -1.09 30.74 -9.64
C MET A 91 -2.35 30.49 -10.44
N GLN A 92 -2.81 31.50 -11.17
CA GLN A 92 -3.98 31.36 -12.06
C GLN A 92 -3.69 30.37 -13.20
N SER A 93 -2.48 30.42 -13.78
CA SER A 93 -2.05 29.46 -14.81
C SER A 93 -2.00 28.05 -14.28
N ILE A 94 -1.40 27.81 -13.09
CA ILE A 94 -1.37 26.50 -12.45
C ILE A 94 -2.77 25.98 -12.19
N LYS A 95 -3.64 26.80 -11.60
CA LYS A 95 -5.03 26.42 -11.36
C LYS A 95 -5.73 25.99 -12.65
N LYS A 96 -5.59 26.75 -13.72
CA LYS A 96 -6.17 26.40 -15.02
C LYS A 96 -5.59 25.11 -15.59
N GLU A 97 -4.26 24.94 -15.55
CA GLU A 97 -3.60 23.72 -16.00
C GLU A 97 -4.06 22.48 -15.21
N MET A 98 -4.22 22.62 -13.89
CA MET A 98 -4.77 21.56 -13.05
C MET A 98 -6.23 21.25 -13.40
N GLU A 99 -7.08 22.29 -13.56
CA GLU A 99 -8.48 22.10 -13.95
C GLU A 99 -8.62 21.37 -15.29
N ASP A 100 -7.81 21.74 -16.27
CA ASP A 100 -7.85 21.12 -17.59
C ASP A 100 -7.32 19.69 -17.57
N SER A 101 -6.25 19.42 -16.80
CA SER A 101 -5.69 18.09 -16.63
C SER A 101 -6.67 17.16 -15.91
N PHE A 102 -7.32 17.62 -14.85
CA PHE A 102 -8.20 16.78 -14.02
C PHE A 102 -9.56 16.52 -14.66
N LYS A 103 -10.02 17.33 -15.61
CA LYS A 103 -11.22 17.03 -16.41
C LYS A 103 -11.09 15.75 -17.24
N THR A 104 -9.87 15.35 -17.57
CA THR A 104 -9.58 14.18 -18.40
C THR A 104 -9.19 12.94 -17.60
N LEU A 105 -9.13 13.03 -16.26
CA LEU A 105 -8.75 11.90 -15.42
C LEU A 105 -9.86 10.85 -15.34
N ASP A 106 -9.44 9.60 -15.33
CA ASP A 106 -10.28 8.46 -14.99
C ASP A 106 -10.68 8.52 -13.50
N GLU A 107 -11.81 7.89 -13.12
CA GLU A 107 -12.19 7.75 -11.69
C GLU A 107 -11.08 7.14 -10.83
N LYS A 108 -10.23 6.28 -11.43
CA LYS A 108 -9.07 5.66 -10.77
C LYS A 108 -7.94 6.63 -10.46
N GLU A 109 -7.91 7.77 -11.11
CA GLU A 109 -6.89 8.82 -10.94
C GLU A 109 -7.42 10.01 -10.11
N ALA A 110 -8.64 9.90 -9.57
CA ALA A 110 -9.19 10.92 -8.68
C ALA A 110 -8.26 11.13 -7.47
N ILE A 111 -8.00 12.38 -7.13
CA ILE A 111 -7.13 12.73 -6.00
C ILE A 111 -7.82 12.36 -4.68
N ASP A 112 -7.15 11.57 -3.87
CA ASP A 112 -7.66 11.11 -2.58
C ASP A 112 -7.42 12.14 -1.47
N VAL A 113 -6.27 12.82 -1.50
CA VAL A 113 -5.92 13.87 -0.53
C VAL A 113 -4.93 14.85 -1.15
N ALA A 114 -5.01 16.11 -0.73
CA ALA A 114 -4.07 17.15 -1.10
C ALA A 114 -3.28 17.64 0.13
N TYR A 115 -1.97 17.82 -0.01
CA TYR A 115 -1.12 18.48 0.97
C TYR A 115 -0.71 19.85 0.45
N LEU A 116 -1.14 20.91 1.11
CA LEU A 116 -0.59 22.24 0.91
C LEU A 116 0.60 22.43 1.84
N CYS A 117 1.80 22.37 1.30
CA CYS A 117 3.05 22.52 2.06
C CYS A 117 3.43 24.00 2.16
N VAL A 118 3.57 24.49 3.38
CA VAL A 118 3.97 25.86 3.72
C VAL A 118 5.16 25.79 4.65
N LYS A 119 6.24 26.48 4.30
CA LYS A 119 7.43 26.52 5.16
C LYS A 119 7.23 27.53 6.29
N GLU A 120 7.32 27.11 7.56
CA GLU A 120 7.18 28.01 8.73
C GLU A 120 8.13 29.22 8.70
N THR A 121 9.29 29.07 8.08
CA THR A 121 10.26 30.15 7.95
C THR A 121 9.97 31.12 6.79
N SER A 122 8.90 30.89 6.00
CA SER A 122 8.58 31.78 4.88
C SER A 122 8.02 33.14 5.32
N GLY A 123 7.34 33.17 6.46
CA GLY A 123 6.71 34.36 7.02
C GLY A 123 5.54 34.90 6.18
N ARG A 124 5.05 34.14 5.21
CA ARG A 124 3.93 34.53 4.34
C ARG A 124 3.23 33.30 3.77
N ILE A 125 1.95 33.46 3.44
CA ILE A 125 1.13 32.50 2.69
C ILE A 125 0.48 33.21 1.51
N GLN A 126 0.47 32.58 0.34
CA GLN A 126 -0.07 33.13 -0.90
C GLN A 126 -0.87 32.11 -1.71
N GLU A 127 -1.01 30.90 -1.23
CA GLU A 127 -1.53 29.73 -1.93
C GLU A 127 -3.06 29.63 -1.98
N ARG A 128 -3.78 30.76 -1.87
CA ARG A 128 -5.24 30.83 -1.88
C ARG A 128 -5.88 30.16 -3.08
N GLU A 129 -5.31 30.37 -4.28
CA GLU A 129 -5.86 29.83 -5.53
C GLU A 129 -5.75 28.30 -5.57
N LEU A 130 -4.70 27.70 -4.98
CA LEU A 130 -4.58 26.26 -4.87
C LEU A 130 -5.62 25.66 -3.92
N LEU A 131 -5.93 26.34 -2.81
CA LEU A 131 -7.03 25.94 -1.93
C LEU A 131 -8.39 26.12 -2.59
N SER A 132 -8.57 27.17 -3.40
CA SER A 132 -9.80 27.36 -4.17
C SER A 132 -10.00 26.23 -5.18
N PHE A 133 -8.92 25.77 -5.82
CA PHE A 133 -8.96 24.61 -6.70
C PHE A 133 -9.39 23.35 -5.96
N THR A 134 -8.69 22.98 -4.88
CA THR A 134 -9.04 21.75 -4.12
C THR A 134 -10.46 21.79 -3.58
N LYS A 135 -10.96 22.97 -3.17
CA LYS A 135 -12.34 23.16 -2.73
C LYS A 135 -13.33 22.94 -3.86
N SER A 136 -13.06 23.46 -5.07
CA SER A 136 -13.95 23.30 -6.22
C SER A 136 -14.08 21.84 -6.69
N TRP A 137 -13.04 21.04 -6.47
CA TRP A 137 -13.01 19.61 -6.79
C TRP A 137 -13.35 18.71 -5.59
N ASN A 138 -13.71 19.31 -4.46
CA ASN A 138 -14.00 18.60 -3.20
C ASN A 138 -12.88 17.65 -2.76
N ILE A 139 -11.62 18.02 -3.00
CA ILE A 139 -10.44 17.24 -2.62
C ILE A 139 -10.13 17.49 -1.14
N PRO A 140 -10.15 16.47 -0.27
CA PRO A 140 -9.76 16.63 1.12
C PRO A 140 -8.36 17.23 1.23
N THR A 141 -8.20 18.35 1.93
CA THR A 141 -6.94 19.10 1.97
C THR A 141 -6.42 19.24 3.39
N ILE A 142 -5.13 18.93 3.57
CA ILE A 142 -4.37 19.14 4.80
C ILE A 142 -3.32 20.22 4.52
N VAL A 143 -3.25 21.23 5.39
CA VAL A 143 -2.17 22.22 5.35
C VAL A 143 -1.01 21.69 6.19
N VAL A 144 0.15 21.54 5.56
CA VAL A 144 1.35 20.95 6.17
C VAL A 144 2.42 22.03 6.33
N PHE A 145 2.66 22.45 7.56
CA PHE A 145 3.75 23.35 7.89
C PHE A 145 5.05 22.56 8.01
N THR A 146 6.02 22.92 7.21
CA THR A 146 7.31 22.25 7.14
C THR A 146 8.42 23.09 7.80
N ASN A 147 9.55 22.45 8.12
CA ASN A 147 10.69 23.10 8.79
C ASN A 147 10.24 23.79 10.08
N THR A 148 9.69 23.01 10.98
CA THR A 148 9.14 23.48 12.26
C THR A 148 10.11 24.35 13.03
N GLN A 149 9.59 25.44 13.59
CA GLN A 149 10.29 26.38 14.44
C GLN A 149 9.56 26.42 15.79
N GLU A 150 10.26 26.70 16.87
CA GLU A 150 9.62 26.84 18.19
C GLU A 150 8.57 27.97 18.21
N LYS A 151 8.65 28.88 19.13
CA LYS A 151 7.65 29.95 19.35
C LYS A 151 7.35 30.80 18.10
N ALA A 152 8.36 31.09 17.27
CA ALA A 152 8.17 31.89 16.06
C ALA A 152 7.33 31.13 15.01
N GLY A 153 7.55 29.82 14.90
CA GLY A 153 6.75 28.96 14.02
C GLY A 153 5.31 28.81 14.49
N GLU A 154 5.09 28.68 15.80
CA GLU A 154 3.75 28.60 16.38
C GLU A 154 2.90 29.85 16.09
N ALA A 155 3.50 31.03 16.22
CA ALA A 155 2.84 32.30 15.90
C ALA A 155 2.46 32.36 14.41
N PHE A 156 3.38 31.99 13.52
CA PHE A 156 3.12 31.94 12.07
C PHE A 156 2.03 30.93 11.72
N VAL A 157 2.03 29.76 12.33
CA VAL A 157 0.99 28.73 12.14
C VAL A 157 -0.38 29.27 12.56
N GLN A 158 -0.47 29.94 13.71
CA GLN A 158 -1.72 30.49 14.19
C GLN A 158 -2.25 31.60 13.27
N GLU A 159 -1.40 32.54 12.88
CA GLU A 159 -1.75 33.60 11.92
C GLU A 159 -2.19 33.03 10.58
N THR A 160 -1.46 32.02 10.06
CA THR A 160 -1.80 31.36 8.79
C THR A 160 -3.17 30.66 8.86
N LYS A 161 -3.49 30.00 9.99
CA LYS A 161 -4.81 29.41 10.20
C LYS A 161 -5.92 30.45 10.15
N GLU A 162 -5.75 31.56 10.83
CA GLU A 162 -6.71 32.66 10.84
C GLU A 162 -6.94 33.23 9.43
N ILE A 163 -5.87 33.44 8.68
CA ILE A 163 -5.95 33.89 7.27
C ILE A 163 -6.70 32.88 6.41
N ILE A 164 -6.35 31.60 6.48
CA ILE A 164 -6.99 30.55 5.67
C ILE A 164 -8.47 30.40 6.05
N ASP A 165 -8.76 30.28 7.33
CA ASP A 165 -10.10 29.96 7.80
C ASP A 165 -11.05 31.15 7.72
N GLU A 166 -10.63 32.33 8.19
CA GLU A 166 -11.50 33.48 8.33
C GLU A 166 -11.42 34.45 7.13
N GLU A 167 -10.20 34.86 6.72
CA GLU A 167 -10.08 35.84 5.64
C GLU A 167 -10.34 35.21 4.27
N TRP A 168 -9.81 33.99 4.02
CA TRP A 168 -10.01 33.30 2.75
C TRP A 168 -11.29 32.46 2.71
N GLY A 169 -11.92 32.19 3.85
CA GLY A 169 -13.19 31.48 3.97
C GLY A 169 -13.12 29.99 3.72
N PHE A 170 -12.03 29.34 4.14
CA PHE A 170 -11.85 27.88 4.03
C PHE A 170 -12.17 27.12 5.32
N LYS A 171 -12.70 27.79 6.34
CA LYS A 171 -13.13 27.17 7.59
C LYS A 171 -14.05 25.98 7.32
N GLY A 172 -13.74 24.84 7.93
CA GLY A 172 -14.47 23.58 7.76
C GLY A 172 -14.22 22.83 6.45
N PHE A 173 -13.50 23.44 5.49
CA PHE A 173 -13.00 22.73 4.30
C PHE A 173 -11.67 22.07 4.59
N ILE A 174 -10.72 22.78 5.19
CA ILE A 174 -9.43 22.23 5.57
C ILE A 174 -9.65 21.14 6.62
N LYS A 175 -9.13 19.94 6.36
CA LYS A 175 -9.30 18.77 7.23
C LYS A 175 -8.41 18.80 8.44
N ALA A 176 -7.18 19.26 8.29
CA ALA A 176 -6.22 19.40 9.37
C ALA A 176 -5.11 20.41 9.04
N TYR A 177 -4.45 20.85 10.09
CA TYR A 177 -3.22 21.64 10.06
C TYR A 177 -2.14 20.84 10.78
N ALA A 178 -1.16 20.33 10.05
CA ALA A 178 -0.09 19.51 10.59
C ALA A 178 1.25 20.27 10.56
N ARG A 179 2.04 20.18 11.62
CA ARG A 179 3.41 20.69 11.68
C ARG A 179 4.38 19.54 11.55
N VAL A 180 5.29 19.57 10.58
CA VAL A 180 6.16 18.45 10.25
C VAL A 180 7.60 18.88 10.04
N ASN A 181 8.52 18.17 10.68
CA ASN A 181 9.92 18.15 10.32
C ASN A 181 10.27 16.80 9.72
N SER A 182 10.46 16.76 8.40
CA SER A 182 10.62 15.51 7.63
C SER A 182 12.05 14.97 7.61
N VAL A 183 13.04 15.80 7.99
CA VAL A 183 14.47 15.46 7.95
C VAL A 183 15.13 15.97 9.20
N ALA A 184 15.81 15.09 9.92
CA ALA A 184 16.64 15.51 11.04
C ALA A 184 17.78 16.40 10.54
N PHE A 185 18.03 17.51 11.19
CA PHE A 185 19.15 18.39 10.89
C PHE A 185 19.79 18.97 12.16
N SER A 186 21.06 19.33 12.05
CA SER A 186 21.76 19.95 13.16
C SER A 186 21.95 21.45 12.90
N PHE A 187 21.60 22.26 13.87
CA PHE A 187 21.81 23.70 13.81
C PHE A 187 22.55 24.16 15.08
N ARG A 188 23.77 24.67 14.93
CA ARG A 188 24.63 25.13 16.02
C ARG A 188 24.83 24.11 17.15
N GLY A 189 24.90 22.81 16.78
CA GLY A 189 25.07 21.73 17.76
C GLY A 189 23.78 21.26 18.42
N ILE A 190 22.63 21.81 18.07
CA ILE A 190 21.32 21.35 18.51
C ILE A 190 20.75 20.47 17.38
N GLU A 191 20.39 19.25 17.71
CA GLU A 191 19.71 18.37 16.78
C GLU A 191 18.20 18.66 16.80
N VAL A 192 17.65 18.92 15.60
CA VAL A 192 16.21 19.03 15.39
C VAL A 192 15.72 17.69 14.85
N PRO A 193 14.90 16.97 15.61
CA PRO A 193 14.46 15.63 15.24
C PRO A 193 13.40 15.65 14.13
N ILE A 194 13.14 14.47 13.56
CA ILE A 194 11.95 14.24 12.73
C ILE A 194 10.74 14.23 13.65
N GLU A 195 9.70 15.01 13.31
CA GLU A 195 8.48 15.12 14.10
C GLU A 195 7.23 15.38 13.24
N GLY A 196 6.04 15.18 13.82
CA GLY A 196 4.75 15.48 13.19
C GLY A 196 4.29 14.52 12.08
N LEU A 197 5.14 13.58 11.65
CA LEU A 197 4.77 12.63 10.58
C LEU A 197 3.67 11.66 11.01
N LYS A 198 3.66 11.20 12.27
CA LYS A 198 2.64 10.27 12.78
C LYS A 198 1.27 10.93 12.82
N GLU A 199 1.23 12.18 13.22
CA GLU A 199 0.04 13.01 13.23
C GLU A 199 -0.49 13.23 11.82
N LEU A 200 0.39 13.56 10.87
CA LEU A 200 0.01 13.72 9.46
C LEU A 200 -0.57 12.43 8.88
N VAL A 201 0.03 11.27 9.14
CA VAL A 201 -0.52 9.96 8.72
C VAL A 201 -1.90 9.74 9.32
N ALA A 202 -2.11 10.05 10.60
CA ALA A 202 -3.42 9.91 11.25
C ALA A 202 -4.48 10.85 10.65
N GLU A 203 -4.13 12.10 10.34
CA GLU A 203 -5.05 13.04 9.71
C GLU A 203 -5.35 12.66 8.24
N THR A 204 -4.36 12.14 7.52
CA THR A 204 -4.58 11.60 6.17
C THR A 204 -5.53 10.40 6.19
N GLU A 205 -5.34 9.49 7.13
CA GLU A 205 -6.22 8.33 7.31
C GLU A 205 -7.69 8.75 7.54
N LYS A 206 -7.93 9.82 8.30
CA LYS A 206 -9.28 10.37 8.51
C LYS A 206 -9.90 11.00 7.25
N CYS A 207 -9.08 11.46 6.31
CA CYS A 207 -9.56 11.99 5.03
C CYS A 207 -10.11 10.90 4.11
N LEU A 208 -9.63 9.66 4.27
CA LEU A 208 -10.05 8.52 3.47
C LEU A 208 -11.34 7.93 4.07
N SER A 209 -12.42 7.97 3.32
CA SER A 209 -13.75 7.59 3.80
C SER A 209 -13.87 6.10 4.14
N ASP A 210 -14.83 5.74 5.01
CA ASP A 210 -15.14 4.34 5.30
C ASP A 210 -15.66 3.56 4.06
N ALA A 211 -16.22 4.25 3.06
CA ALA A 211 -16.59 3.66 1.78
C ALA A 211 -15.36 3.20 0.98
N GLU A 212 -14.19 3.78 1.28
CA GLU A 212 -12.91 3.49 0.63
C GLU A 212 -11.96 2.68 1.53
N LYS A 213 -12.50 1.72 2.28
CA LYS A 213 -11.70 0.87 3.18
C LYS A 213 -10.45 0.27 2.52
N ASN A 214 -10.53 -0.05 1.22
CA ASN A 214 -9.39 -0.57 0.47
C ASN A 214 -8.29 0.49 0.29
N LYS A 215 -8.64 1.73 -0.03
CA LYS A 215 -7.67 2.82 -0.18
C LYS A 215 -7.04 3.19 1.17
N ARG A 216 -7.84 3.27 2.24
CA ARG A 216 -7.35 3.52 3.59
C ARG A 216 -6.34 2.45 4.02
N ARG A 217 -6.69 1.16 3.85
CA ARG A 217 -5.79 0.05 4.16
C ARG A 217 -4.54 0.11 3.29
N HIS A 218 -4.68 0.39 1.99
CA HIS A 218 -3.57 0.54 1.08
C HIS A 218 -2.65 1.70 1.49
N PHE A 219 -3.18 2.88 1.82
CA PHE A 219 -2.39 3.99 2.36
C PHE A 219 -1.57 3.58 3.58
N LEU A 220 -2.21 2.88 4.54
CA LEU A 220 -1.51 2.41 5.74
C LEU A 220 -0.43 1.39 5.43
N SER A 221 -0.60 0.53 4.42
CA SER A 221 0.39 -0.47 4.04
C SER A 221 1.63 0.12 3.34
N ILE A 222 1.49 1.22 2.62
CA ILE A 222 2.60 1.84 1.86
C ILE A 222 3.37 2.92 2.65
N GLN A 223 2.76 3.54 3.67
CA GLN A 223 3.45 4.53 4.51
C GLN A 223 4.47 3.85 5.43
N LYS A 224 5.57 4.56 5.78
CA LYS A 224 6.70 4.01 6.57
C LYS A 224 6.81 4.61 7.98
N VAL A 225 5.86 5.42 8.40
CA VAL A 225 5.92 6.17 9.66
C VAL A 225 5.35 5.39 10.84
N LYS A 226 4.19 4.76 10.62
CA LYS A 226 3.48 3.98 11.63
C LYS A 226 3.63 2.49 11.33
N ILE A 227 4.75 1.89 11.73
CA ILE A 227 5.15 0.53 11.36
C ILE A 227 4.15 -0.52 11.82
N GLN A 228 3.55 -0.38 13.00
CA GLN A 228 2.58 -1.36 13.51
C GLN A 228 1.26 -1.31 12.74
N GLU A 229 0.74 -0.13 12.44
CA GLU A 229 -0.45 0.05 11.59
C GLU A 229 -0.18 -0.45 10.18
N ARG A 230 1.03 -0.22 9.64
CA ARG A 230 1.48 -0.77 8.36
C ARG A 230 1.45 -2.29 8.37
N LYS A 231 2.07 -2.93 9.36
CA LYS A 231 2.07 -4.39 9.52
C LYS A 231 0.64 -4.94 9.57
N GLN A 232 -0.22 -4.32 10.36
CA GLN A 232 -1.62 -4.75 10.49
C GLN A 232 -2.38 -4.61 9.16
N ALA A 233 -2.18 -3.52 8.42
CA ALA A 233 -2.81 -3.33 7.11
C ALA A 233 -2.36 -4.38 6.08
N MET A 234 -1.06 -4.72 6.07
CA MET A 234 -0.51 -5.79 5.22
C MET A 234 -1.09 -7.17 5.58
N ILE A 235 -1.22 -7.47 6.88
CA ILE A 235 -1.84 -8.70 7.36
C ILE A 235 -3.31 -8.80 6.94
N GLU A 236 -4.07 -7.72 7.06
CA GLU A 236 -5.48 -7.69 6.64
C GLU A 236 -5.64 -7.85 5.14
N GLU A 237 -4.75 -7.24 4.34
CA GLU A 237 -4.73 -7.44 2.90
C GLU A 237 -4.46 -8.90 2.55
N CYS A 238 -3.47 -9.53 3.18
CA CYS A 238 -3.19 -10.94 2.98
C CYS A 238 -4.36 -11.85 3.36
N LYS A 239 -5.08 -11.55 4.44
CA LYS A 239 -6.29 -12.32 4.81
C LYS A 239 -7.34 -12.24 3.71
N ASN A 240 -7.58 -11.07 3.12
CA ASN A 240 -8.50 -10.94 2.00
C ASN A 240 -8.04 -11.74 0.78
N ILE A 241 -6.75 -11.65 0.44
CA ILE A 241 -6.16 -12.43 -0.66
C ILE A 241 -6.38 -13.92 -0.44
N ILE A 242 -6.15 -14.41 0.78
CA ILE A 242 -6.35 -15.80 1.17
C ILE A 242 -7.82 -16.22 0.99
N HIS A 243 -8.77 -15.45 1.50
CA HIS A 243 -10.19 -15.78 1.40
C HIS A 243 -10.69 -15.78 -0.05
N VAL A 244 -10.26 -14.82 -0.86
CA VAL A 244 -10.61 -14.77 -2.30
C VAL A 244 -10.03 -15.98 -3.04
N ALA A 245 -8.77 -16.32 -2.78
CA ALA A 245 -8.11 -17.47 -3.41
C ALA A 245 -8.75 -18.80 -2.97
N SER A 246 -9.11 -18.93 -1.69
CA SER A 246 -9.79 -20.11 -1.14
C SER A 246 -11.17 -20.30 -1.79
N GLY A 247 -11.94 -19.23 -1.94
CA GLY A 247 -13.22 -19.26 -2.65
C GLY A 247 -13.06 -19.68 -4.11
N ALA A 248 -12.08 -19.14 -4.83
CA ALA A 248 -11.77 -19.51 -6.19
C ALA A 248 -11.32 -20.97 -6.33
N ALA A 249 -10.46 -21.45 -5.41
CA ALA A 249 -10.02 -22.85 -5.38
C ALA A 249 -11.19 -23.79 -5.07
N GLY A 250 -12.10 -23.40 -4.19
CA GLY A 250 -13.34 -24.14 -3.91
C GLY A 250 -14.22 -24.28 -5.15
N ALA A 251 -14.42 -23.21 -5.89
CA ALA A 251 -15.17 -23.21 -7.15
C ALA A 251 -14.51 -24.08 -8.22
N ALA A 252 -13.17 -23.98 -8.37
CA ALA A 252 -12.40 -24.79 -9.32
C ALA A 252 -12.45 -26.29 -8.97
N GLY A 253 -12.42 -26.66 -7.69
CA GLY A 253 -12.51 -28.04 -7.23
C GLY A 253 -13.89 -28.70 -7.39
N LEU A 254 -14.92 -27.93 -7.79
CA LEU A 254 -16.25 -28.47 -8.13
C LEU A 254 -16.35 -28.99 -9.57
N ILE A 255 -15.38 -28.66 -10.42
CA ILE A 255 -15.39 -29.06 -11.83
C ILE A 255 -14.94 -30.52 -11.91
N PRO A 256 -15.79 -31.47 -12.34
CA PRO A 256 -15.44 -32.89 -12.36
C PRO A 256 -14.57 -33.23 -13.58
N ILE A 257 -13.30 -32.83 -13.54
CA ILE A 257 -12.32 -33.20 -14.57
C ILE A 257 -11.37 -34.23 -13.94
N PRO A 258 -11.33 -35.49 -14.39
CA PRO A 258 -10.41 -36.48 -13.84
C PRO A 258 -8.97 -36.03 -13.98
N PHE A 259 -8.18 -36.09 -12.90
CA PHE A 259 -6.76 -35.71 -12.81
C PHE A 259 -6.41 -34.21 -12.94
N SER A 260 -7.40 -33.30 -12.99
CA SER A 260 -7.15 -31.86 -13.24
C SER A 260 -7.15 -31.01 -11.98
N ASP A 261 -7.57 -31.53 -10.82
CA ASP A 261 -7.69 -30.75 -9.58
C ASP A 261 -6.40 -29.99 -9.23
N ALA A 262 -5.26 -30.66 -9.35
CA ALA A 262 -3.97 -30.04 -9.09
C ALA A 262 -3.59 -28.99 -10.14
N LEU A 263 -3.96 -29.18 -11.41
CA LEU A 263 -3.64 -28.24 -12.50
C LEU A 263 -4.51 -26.98 -12.43
N ALA A 264 -5.74 -27.07 -11.96
CA ALA A 264 -6.62 -25.92 -11.83
C ALA A 264 -6.37 -25.12 -10.54
N ILE A 265 -5.96 -25.77 -9.43
CA ILE A 265 -5.79 -25.15 -8.12
C ILE A 265 -4.39 -24.55 -7.95
N ALA A 266 -3.35 -25.19 -8.48
CA ALA A 266 -1.96 -24.70 -8.36
C ALA A 266 -1.76 -23.25 -8.86
N PRO A 267 -2.33 -22.82 -9.99
CA PRO A 267 -2.27 -21.43 -10.43
C PRO A 267 -2.90 -20.44 -9.45
N ILE A 268 -4.02 -20.82 -8.83
CA ILE A 268 -4.71 -19.98 -7.83
C ILE A 268 -3.82 -19.82 -6.60
N GLN A 269 -3.24 -20.90 -6.11
CA GLN A 269 -2.33 -20.89 -4.96
C GLN A 269 -1.03 -20.12 -5.26
N ALA A 270 -0.48 -20.28 -6.45
CA ALA A 270 0.68 -19.52 -6.91
C ALA A 270 0.38 -18.01 -6.95
N GLY A 271 -0.76 -17.65 -7.52
CA GLY A 271 -1.22 -16.26 -7.57
C GLY A 271 -1.48 -15.67 -6.18
N MET A 272 -2.01 -16.46 -5.26
CA MET A 272 -2.20 -16.07 -3.86
C MET A 272 -0.86 -15.73 -3.20
N ILE A 273 0.13 -16.61 -3.26
CA ILE A 273 1.46 -16.40 -2.67
C ILE A 273 2.12 -15.16 -3.27
N TYR A 274 2.04 -15.00 -4.61
CA TYR A 274 2.58 -13.82 -5.28
C TYR A 274 1.94 -12.53 -4.77
N LYS A 275 0.61 -12.47 -4.71
CA LYS A 275 -0.11 -11.29 -4.20
C LYS A 275 0.18 -10.99 -2.73
N MET A 276 0.43 -12.03 -1.92
CA MET A 276 0.82 -11.85 -0.53
C MET A 276 2.23 -11.23 -0.40
N ASN A 277 3.17 -11.62 -1.27
CA ASN A 277 4.49 -10.99 -1.34
C ASN A 277 4.36 -9.51 -1.73
N ASP A 278 3.56 -9.23 -2.73
CA ASP A 278 3.28 -7.88 -3.20
C ASP A 278 2.63 -7.02 -2.11
N ALA A 279 1.65 -7.57 -1.38
CA ALA A 279 1.00 -6.90 -0.25
C ALA A 279 1.98 -6.54 0.89
N PHE A 280 3.05 -7.32 1.06
CA PHE A 280 4.15 -7.02 1.99
C PHE A 280 5.27 -6.16 1.35
N GLY A 281 5.05 -5.67 0.13
CA GLY A 281 5.98 -4.77 -0.57
C GLY A 281 7.27 -5.46 -1.02
N MET A 282 7.25 -6.77 -1.21
CA MET A 282 8.40 -7.54 -1.66
C MET A 282 8.43 -7.64 -3.18
N ASP A 283 9.47 -7.09 -3.80
CA ASP A 283 9.75 -7.26 -5.23
C ASP A 283 10.71 -8.45 -5.42
N LEU A 284 10.13 -9.64 -5.60
CA LEU A 284 10.91 -10.85 -5.83
C LEU A 284 11.16 -11.05 -7.32
N ASP A 285 12.41 -11.34 -7.68
CA ASP A 285 12.74 -11.82 -9.02
C ASP A 285 11.89 -13.00 -9.42
N LYS A 286 11.51 -13.07 -10.71
CA LYS A 286 10.68 -14.15 -11.26
C LYS A 286 11.18 -15.55 -10.90
N SER A 287 12.51 -15.76 -10.92
CA SER A 287 13.14 -17.04 -10.59
C SER A 287 13.02 -17.39 -9.11
N VAL A 288 13.20 -16.39 -8.23
CA VAL A 288 13.09 -16.56 -6.77
C VAL A 288 11.63 -16.80 -6.40
N ALA A 289 10.70 -16.00 -6.95
CA ALA A 289 9.28 -16.17 -6.75
C ALA A 289 8.79 -17.55 -7.22
N ALA A 290 9.22 -18.01 -8.41
CA ALA A 290 8.88 -19.33 -8.93
C ALA A 290 9.41 -20.45 -8.04
N SER A 291 10.65 -20.34 -7.57
CA SER A 291 11.28 -21.34 -6.67
C SER A 291 10.58 -21.39 -5.31
N LEU A 292 10.23 -20.24 -4.77
CA LEU A 292 9.49 -20.13 -3.50
C LEU A 292 8.10 -20.78 -3.63
N VAL A 293 7.32 -20.40 -4.62
CA VAL A 293 5.98 -20.95 -4.86
C VAL A 293 6.05 -22.47 -5.08
N ALA A 294 6.95 -22.93 -5.92
CA ALA A 294 7.12 -24.35 -6.19
C ALA A 294 7.54 -25.13 -4.93
N GLY A 295 8.45 -24.55 -4.13
CA GLY A 295 8.86 -25.12 -2.86
C GLY A 295 7.72 -25.24 -1.85
N LEU A 296 6.94 -24.18 -1.66
CA LEU A 296 5.79 -24.17 -0.75
C LEU A 296 4.71 -25.16 -1.18
N LEU A 297 4.36 -25.19 -2.47
CA LEU A 297 3.37 -26.12 -3.01
C LEU A 297 3.85 -27.58 -2.96
N SER A 298 5.16 -27.84 -3.10
CA SER A 298 5.72 -29.19 -2.97
C SER A 298 5.50 -29.79 -1.58
N VAL A 299 5.56 -28.97 -0.53
CA VAL A 299 5.30 -29.39 0.86
C VAL A 299 3.88 -29.90 1.03
N THR A 300 2.92 -29.21 0.44
CA THR A 300 1.49 -29.54 0.55
C THR A 300 1.12 -30.76 -0.28
N ALA A 301 1.82 -30.98 -1.39
CA ALA A 301 1.60 -32.10 -2.29
C ALA A 301 2.22 -33.42 -1.80
N VAL A 302 3.38 -33.35 -1.18
CA VAL A 302 4.08 -34.54 -0.60
C VAL A 302 3.39 -35.01 0.68
N ALA A 303 2.69 -34.12 1.37
CA ALA A 303 1.92 -34.47 2.55
C ALA A 303 0.63 -35.19 2.12
N GLN A 304 0.69 -36.49 1.92
CA GLN A 304 -0.45 -37.38 2.17
C GLN A 304 -1.08 -37.10 3.56
N VAL A 305 -0.33 -36.45 4.44
CA VAL A 305 -0.78 -35.76 5.64
C VAL A 305 -1.93 -34.77 5.34
N GLY A 306 -1.94 -34.09 4.20
CA GLY A 306 -3.05 -33.23 3.77
C GLY A 306 -4.38 -33.98 3.66
N ARG A 307 -4.39 -35.18 3.11
CA ARG A 307 -5.62 -36.03 3.05
C ARG A 307 -6.05 -36.49 4.43
N THR A 308 -5.14 -36.81 5.33
CA THR A 308 -5.46 -37.24 6.70
C THR A 308 -5.91 -36.05 7.55
N LEU A 309 -5.31 -34.88 7.40
CA LEU A 309 -5.75 -33.64 8.04
C LEU A 309 -7.13 -33.23 7.49
N VAL A 310 -7.28 -33.13 6.16
CA VAL A 310 -8.55 -32.82 5.51
C VAL A 310 -9.65 -33.79 5.91
N ASN A 311 -9.38 -35.08 5.96
CA ASN A 311 -10.34 -36.07 6.44
C ASN A 311 -10.66 -35.92 7.95
N GLY A 312 -9.72 -35.40 8.73
CA GLY A 312 -9.95 -34.97 10.10
C GLY A 312 -10.87 -33.77 10.21
N PHE A 313 -10.68 -32.78 9.34
CA PHE A 313 -11.47 -31.55 9.25
C PHE A 313 -12.87 -31.77 8.69
N LEU A 314 -13.00 -32.56 7.63
CA LEU A 314 -14.29 -32.89 7.02
C LEU A 314 -15.25 -33.56 8.00
N LYS A 315 -14.75 -34.17 9.08
CA LYS A 315 -15.60 -34.71 10.17
C LYS A 315 -16.26 -33.63 11.03
N PHE A 316 -15.72 -32.41 11.05
CA PHE A 316 -16.25 -31.28 11.83
C PHE A 316 -17.11 -30.32 11.02
N ILE A 317 -17.08 -30.41 9.68
CA ILE A 317 -17.95 -29.62 8.79
C ILE A 317 -19.15 -30.51 8.45
N PRO A 318 -20.38 -30.11 8.78
CA PRO A 318 -21.57 -30.87 8.39
C PRO A 318 -21.78 -30.74 6.87
N ILE A 319 -21.13 -31.60 6.09
CA ILE A 319 -21.22 -31.59 4.65
C ILE A 319 -22.33 -32.56 4.26
N VAL A 320 -23.37 -32.01 3.68
CA VAL A 320 -24.45 -32.72 3.03
C VAL A 320 -24.10 -32.91 1.57
N GLY A 321 -23.72 -34.11 1.16
CA GLY A 321 -23.66 -34.54 -0.25
C GLY A 321 -22.43 -34.07 -1.03
N SER A 322 -22.28 -34.50 -2.27
CA SER A 322 -21.25 -34.44 -3.31
C SER A 322 -20.35 -33.19 -3.50
N VAL A 323 -20.21 -32.35 -2.50
CA VAL A 323 -19.44 -31.08 -2.48
C VAL A 323 -18.01 -31.29 -1.96
N ALA A 324 -17.57 -32.51 -1.71
CA ALA A 324 -16.34 -32.84 -0.99
C ALA A 324 -15.06 -32.28 -1.67
N GLY A 325 -14.99 -32.22 -2.99
CA GLY A 325 -13.79 -31.77 -3.72
C GLY A 325 -13.53 -30.27 -3.59
N GLY A 326 -14.56 -29.43 -3.77
CA GLY A 326 -14.44 -27.98 -3.69
C GLY A 326 -14.14 -27.49 -2.25
N ALA A 327 -14.80 -28.05 -1.24
CA ALA A 327 -14.54 -27.73 0.14
C ALA A 327 -13.11 -28.11 0.55
N THR A 328 -12.60 -29.25 0.06
CA THR A 328 -11.21 -29.68 0.32
C THR A 328 -10.20 -28.73 -0.30
N ALA A 329 -10.41 -28.29 -1.55
CA ALA A 329 -9.53 -27.36 -2.25
C ALA A 329 -9.50 -25.98 -1.56
N ALA A 330 -10.64 -25.47 -1.11
CA ALA A 330 -10.74 -24.24 -0.35
C ALA A 330 -9.94 -24.31 0.95
N VAL A 331 -10.18 -25.35 1.78
CA VAL A 331 -9.49 -25.53 3.08
C VAL A 331 -7.97 -25.66 2.91
N ILE A 332 -7.51 -26.43 1.92
CA ILE A 332 -6.06 -26.55 1.65
C ILE A 332 -5.47 -25.21 1.25
N THR A 333 -6.12 -24.48 0.35
CA THR A 333 -5.64 -23.16 -0.12
C THR A 333 -5.59 -22.16 1.03
N GLU A 334 -6.59 -22.14 1.88
CA GLU A 334 -6.64 -21.29 3.06
C GLU A 334 -5.53 -21.64 4.06
N GLY A 335 -5.31 -22.94 4.31
CA GLY A 335 -4.22 -23.41 5.15
C GLY A 335 -2.84 -23.01 4.63
N ILE A 336 -2.59 -23.10 3.32
CA ILE A 336 -1.37 -22.64 2.67
C ILE A 336 -1.21 -21.12 2.90
N GLY A 337 -2.26 -20.34 2.65
CA GLY A 337 -2.24 -18.90 2.80
C GLY A 337 -1.90 -18.46 4.22
N PHE A 338 -2.60 -19.00 5.23
CA PHE A 338 -2.34 -18.64 6.63
C PHE A 338 -0.98 -19.13 7.13
N ALA A 339 -0.50 -20.29 6.70
CA ALA A 339 0.83 -20.76 7.05
C ALA A 339 1.92 -19.83 6.46
N TYR A 340 1.74 -19.37 5.21
CA TYR A 340 2.65 -18.44 4.59
C TYR A 340 2.58 -17.04 5.19
N LEU A 341 1.38 -16.58 5.54
CA LEU A 341 1.21 -15.32 6.27
C LEU A 341 2.02 -15.31 7.59
N LYS A 342 2.03 -16.44 8.31
CA LYS A 342 2.85 -16.58 9.52
C LYS A 342 4.36 -16.50 9.24
N VAL A 343 4.82 -16.97 8.11
CA VAL A 343 6.21 -16.78 7.69
C VAL A 343 6.51 -15.30 7.49
N LEU A 344 5.65 -14.60 6.74
CA LEU A 344 5.80 -13.16 6.50
C LEU A 344 5.77 -12.34 7.79
N GLU A 345 4.83 -12.67 8.71
CA GLU A 345 4.76 -12.03 10.04
C GLU A 345 6.05 -12.24 10.86
N LYS A 346 6.64 -13.44 10.83
CA LYS A 346 7.89 -13.77 11.55
C LYS A 346 9.11 -13.08 10.95
N CYS A 347 9.13 -12.90 9.64
CA CYS A 347 10.21 -12.27 8.90
C CYS A 347 10.06 -10.74 8.80
N PHE A 348 8.98 -10.19 9.36
CA PHE A 348 8.76 -8.75 9.37
C PHE A 348 9.64 -8.09 10.43
N ASN A 349 10.47 -7.13 9.99
CA ASN A 349 11.32 -6.34 10.86
C ASN A 349 10.52 -5.14 11.39
N ASP A 350 10.27 -5.12 12.70
CA ASP A 350 9.47 -4.07 13.37
C ASP A 350 10.22 -2.73 13.46
N GLU A 351 11.51 -2.66 13.11
CA GLU A 351 12.28 -1.41 13.08
C GLU A 351 12.27 -0.77 11.70
N THR A 352 12.48 -1.59 10.65
CA THR A 352 12.51 -1.10 9.26
C THR A 352 11.13 -1.08 8.60
N GLY A 353 10.18 -1.86 9.12
CA GLY A 353 8.87 -2.06 8.52
C GLY A 353 8.89 -2.86 7.22
N GLU A 354 9.92 -3.66 7.00
CA GLU A 354 10.13 -4.49 5.80
C GLU A 354 10.20 -5.96 6.15
N VAL A 355 9.93 -6.83 5.18
CA VAL A 355 10.07 -8.27 5.35
C VAL A 355 11.48 -8.67 4.92
N GLU A 356 12.20 -9.31 5.82
CA GLU A 356 13.54 -9.85 5.60
C GLU A 356 13.46 -11.38 5.52
N LEU A 357 13.18 -11.90 4.33
CA LEU A 357 13.18 -13.35 4.11
C LEU A 357 14.62 -13.90 4.16
N PRO A 358 14.82 -15.13 4.69
CA PRO A 358 16.09 -15.81 4.56
C PRO A 358 16.50 -15.96 3.10
N ASP A 359 17.79 -15.80 2.81
CA ASP A 359 18.35 -15.93 1.45
C ASP A 359 18.12 -17.32 0.85
N GLU A 360 18.13 -18.36 1.70
CA GLU A 360 17.89 -19.73 1.28
C GLU A 360 16.41 -20.09 1.30
N VAL A 361 15.84 -20.38 0.15
CA VAL A 361 14.45 -20.84 -0.01
C VAL A 361 14.13 -22.04 0.90
N GLY A 362 15.12 -22.90 1.16
CA GLY A 362 14.99 -24.03 2.08
C GLY A 362 14.62 -23.65 3.52
N MET A 363 15.13 -22.53 4.02
CA MET A 363 14.78 -22.01 5.34
C MET A 363 13.34 -21.50 5.37
N ILE A 364 12.93 -20.81 4.33
CA ILE A 364 11.53 -20.32 4.20
C ILE A 364 10.57 -21.51 4.18
N ILE A 365 10.90 -22.56 3.43
CA ILE A 365 10.11 -23.80 3.39
C ILE A 365 10.05 -24.46 4.76
N SER A 366 11.12 -24.43 5.54
CA SER A 366 11.14 -24.99 6.90
C SER A 366 10.22 -24.21 7.84
N LEU A 367 10.29 -22.86 7.82
CA LEU A 367 9.38 -21.99 8.57
C LEU A 367 7.91 -22.23 8.17
N PHE A 368 7.67 -22.40 6.88
CA PHE A 368 6.32 -22.71 6.38
C PHE A 368 5.82 -24.05 6.91
N LYS A 369 6.64 -25.13 6.88
CA LYS A 369 6.27 -26.43 7.40
C LYS A 369 5.86 -26.39 8.87
N GLU A 370 6.62 -25.67 9.70
CA GLU A 370 6.32 -25.50 11.11
C GLU A 370 4.94 -24.87 11.33
N ASN A 371 4.56 -23.88 10.50
CA ASN A 371 3.31 -23.18 10.62
C ASN A 371 2.14 -23.92 9.93
N TYR A 372 2.40 -24.60 8.81
CA TYR A 372 1.37 -25.35 8.08
C TYR A 372 0.86 -26.57 8.87
N LEU A 373 1.73 -27.20 9.65
CA LEU A 373 1.39 -28.36 10.48
C LEU A 373 0.97 -28.00 11.93
N ASN A 374 0.88 -26.71 12.25
CA ASN A 374 0.56 -26.25 13.60
C ASN A 374 -0.94 -26.33 13.88
N LEU A 375 -1.29 -26.83 15.07
CA LEU A 375 -2.68 -26.95 15.57
C LEU A 375 -3.43 -25.63 15.63
N ASP A 376 -2.74 -24.48 15.78
CA ASP A 376 -3.37 -23.14 15.82
C ASP A 376 -3.82 -22.67 14.45
N THR A 377 -3.08 -23.00 13.40
CA THR A 377 -3.52 -22.81 12.00
C THR A 377 -4.77 -23.63 11.74
N ILE A 378 -4.77 -24.85 12.24
CA ILE A 378 -5.89 -25.78 12.17
C ILE A 378 -7.13 -25.22 12.88
N LYS A 379 -7.01 -24.72 14.11
CA LYS A 379 -8.15 -24.17 14.88
C LYS A 379 -8.76 -22.91 14.23
N LYS A 380 -7.96 -22.07 13.60
CA LYS A 380 -8.47 -20.87 12.88
C LYS A 380 -9.27 -21.20 11.63
N LEU A 381 -9.06 -22.39 11.05
CA LEU A 381 -9.81 -22.90 9.89
C LEU A 381 -11.17 -23.49 10.31
N THR A 382 -11.40 -23.67 11.61
CA THR A 382 -12.62 -24.29 12.17
C THR A 382 -13.52 -23.31 12.92
N GLN A 383 -13.12 -22.06 13.08
CA GLN A 383 -13.93 -20.94 13.60
C GLN A 383 -14.45 -20.05 12.45
#